data_7258d7ff4c85c388264bb7fb389cafa6
#
_entry.id   7258d7ff4c85c388264bb7fb389cafa6
#
_cell.length_a   1.000
_cell.length_b   1.000
_cell.length_c   1.000
_cell.angle_alpha   90.00
_cell.angle_beta   90.00
_cell.angle_gamma   90.00
#
_symmetry.space_group_name_H-M   'P 1'
#
loop_
_entity.id
_entity.type
_entity.pdbx_description
1 polymer ?
#
loop_
_entity_poly.entity_id
_entity_poly.type
_entity_poly.pdbx_seq_one_letter_code
_entity_poly.pdbx_strand_id
1 'polypeptide(L)'
;MIAKRGSTDPTVTYSEAIETALSFGWIDGQKARGDDEHWLQRFTPRSDRSRWSRINRDKAEQLIAAGRMRPPGLTEVERAQADGRWDAAYEGQRTARIPNDLQRALDADVAAAAAFANLDARNRYSIIWRLNDAKRPETRARRLATYLDMLRRGGRLHE
;
A
#
# COMPACT_ATOMS: atom_id res chain seq x y z
N MET A 1 14.66 -13.78 -8.16
CA MET A 1 14.57 -12.78 -9.24
C MET A 1 13.21 -12.92 -9.90
N ILE A 2 12.70 -11.85 -10.49
CA ILE A 2 11.42 -11.84 -11.21
C ILE A 2 11.68 -11.22 -12.56
N ALA A 3 11.18 -11.86 -13.62
CA ALA A 3 11.35 -11.40 -14.98
C ALA A 3 10.67 -10.04 -15.23
N LYS A 4 11.30 -9.18 -16.00
CA LYS A 4 10.71 -7.96 -16.51
C LYS A 4 9.66 -8.28 -17.57
N ARG A 5 8.75 -7.36 -17.78
CA ARG A 5 7.73 -7.49 -18.83
C ARG A 5 8.42 -7.55 -20.19
N GLY A 6 8.17 -8.62 -20.94
CA GLY A 6 8.78 -8.88 -22.24
C GLY A 6 10.02 -9.77 -22.21
N SER A 7 10.51 -10.17 -21.05
CA SER A 7 11.54 -11.20 -20.95
C SER A 7 11.00 -12.54 -21.44
N THR A 8 11.84 -13.29 -22.14
CA THR A 8 11.56 -14.66 -22.59
C THR A 8 11.97 -15.72 -21.58
N ASP A 9 12.60 -15.31 -20.48
CA ASP A 9 13.05 -16.23 -19.42
C ASP A 9 11.85 -16.77 -18.61
N PRO A 10 11.72 -18.10 -18.48
CA PRO A 10 10.64 -18.71 -17.72
C PRO A 10 10.89 -18.53 -16.21
N THR A 11 10.38 -17.47 -15.66
CA THR A 11 10.40 -17.21 -14.20
C THR A 11 8.99 -17.11 -13.65
N VAL A 12 8.87 -17.17 -12.32
CA VAL A 12 7.61 -16.87 -11.65
C VAL A 12 7.21 -15.41 -11.87
N THR A 13 5.96 -15.16 -12.12
CA THR A 13 5.41 -13.81 -12.14
C THR A 13 5.41 -13.21 -10.73
N TYR A 14 5.39 -11.88 -10.64
CA TYR A 14 5.24 -11.21 -9.34
C TYR A 14 3.96 -11.63 -8.61
N SER A 15 2.86 -11.87 -9.32
CA SER A 15 1.60 -12.32 -8.72
C SER A 15 1.72 -13.71 -8.09
N GLU A 16 2.35 -14.66 -8.78
CA GLU A 16 2.60 -16.00 -8.26
C GLU A 16 3.53 -15.98 -7.06
N ALA A 17 4.58 -15.16 -7.12
CA ALA A 17 5.51 -14.98 -6.00
C ALA A 17 4.80 -14.42 -4.75
N ILE A 18 3.91 -13.41 -4.92
CA ILE A 18 3.08 -12.86 -3.84
C ILE A 18 2.12 -13.91 -3.28
N GLU A 19 1.44 -14.67 -4.13
CA GLU A 19 0.51 -15.71 -3.67
C GLU A 19 1.23 -16.80 -2.87
N THR A 20 2.39 -17.24 -3.35
CA THR A 20 3.24 -18.18 -2.63
C THR A 20 3.70 -17.59 -1.30
N ALA A 21 4.20 -16.36 -1.28
CA ALA A 21 4.62 -15.69 -0.05
C ALA A 21 3.48 -15.58 0.96
N LEU A 22 2.29 -15.13 0.53
CA LEU A 22 1.11 -15.01 1.39
C LEU A 22 0.69 -16.36 1.96
N SER A 23 0.74 -17.43 1.15
CA SER A 23 0.35 -18.77 1.62
C SER A 23 1.22 -19.27 2.79
N PHE A 24 2.44 -18.79 2.92
CA PHE A 24 3.36 -19.08 4.04
C PHE A 24 3.46 -17.95 5.08
N GLY A 25 2.60 -16.94 5.04
CA GLY A 25 2.61 -15.82 6.01
C GLY A 25 3.75 -14.82 5.77
N TRP A 26 4.25 -14.72 4.55
CA TRP A 26 5.29 -13.77 4.18
C TRP A 26 4.71 -12.52 3.52
N ILE A 27 5.52 -11.47 3.43
CA ILE A 27 5.18 -10.19 2.77
C ILE A 27 6.31 -9.77 1.86
N ASP A 28 5.96 -9.09 0.77
CA ASP A 28 6.92 -8.42 -0.08
C ASP A 28 7.53 -7.20 0.62
N GLY A 29 8.81 -7.01 0.40
CA GLY A 29 9.58 -5.89 0.92
C GLY A 29 10.17 -5.04 -0.21
N GLN A 30 11.42 -4.70 -0.08
CA GLN A 30 12.11 -3.83 -1.01
C GLN A 30 12.34 -4.49 -2.38
N LYS A 31 12.19 -3.66 -3.42
CA LYS A 31 12.66 -3.97 -4.77
C LYS A 31 14.08 -3.47 -4.95
N ALA A 32 14.85 -4.23 -5.73
CA ALA A 32 16.17 -3.80 -6.18
C ALA A 32 16.34 -4.05 -7.67
N ARG A 33 17.29 -3.35 -8.26
CA ARG A 33 17.70 -3.60 -9.65
C ARG A 33 18.36 -4.98 -9.71
N GLY A 34 17.97 -5.78 -10.70
CA GLY A 34 18.67 -6.99 -11.13
C GLY A 34 19.50 -6.73 -12.39
N ASP A 35 19.48 -7.65 -13.31
CA ASP A 35 20.08 -7.55 -14.63
C ASP A 35 19.12 -6.89 -15.65
N ASP A 36 19.41 -7.01 -16.95
CA ASP A 36 18.61 -6.41 -18.01
C ASP A 36 17.24 -7.09 -18.18
N GLU A 37 17.13 -8.36 -17.83
CA GLU A 37 15.93 -9.20 -17.96
C GLU A 37 15.13 -9.32 -16.66
N HIS A 38 15.74 -9.06 -15.49
CA HIS A 38 15.15 -9.33 -14.19
C HIS A 38 15.25 -8.15 -13.24
N TRP A 39 14.42 -8.21 -12.21
CA TRP A 39 14.52 -7.38 -11.01
C TRP A 39 14.44 -8.25 -9.74
N LEU A 40 14.94 -7.72 -8.64
CA LEU A 40 14.94 -8.42 -7.36
C LEU A 40 13.75 -7.99 -6.51
N GLN A 41 13.01 -8.95 -5.98
CA GLN A 41 11.99 -8.72 -4.95
C GLN A 41 12.39 -9.46 -3.69
N ARG A 42 12.49 -8.71 -2.60
CA ARG A 42 12.67 -9.29 -1.28
C ARG A 42 11.31 -9.73 -0.72
N PHE A 43 11.28 -10.92 -0.11
CA PHE A 43 10.17 -11.41 0.70
C PHE A 43 10.68 -11.71 2.11
N THR A 44 9.86 -11.44 3.13
CA THR A 44 10.19 -11.69 4.53
C THR A 44 8.98 -12.24 5.27
N PRO A 45 9.17 -13.06 6.32
CA PRO A 45 8.07 -13.41 7.20
C PRO A 45 7.36 -12.16 7.73
N ARG A 46 6.04 -12.22 7.88
CA ARG A 46 5.30 -11.15 8.53
C ARG A 46 5.67 -11.09 10.01
N SER A 47 5.67 -9.88 10.54
CA SER A 47 5.78 -9.62 11.97
C SER A 47 4.43 -9.11 12.50
N ASP A 48 4.30 -9.00 13.82
CA ASP A 48 3.20 -8.37 14.52
C ASP A 48 2.94 -6.91 14.12
N ARG A 49 3.95 -6.25 13.52
CA ARG A 49 3.86 -4.87 12.99
C ARG A 49 3.55 -4.79 11.50
N SER A 50 3.56 -5.93 10.79
CA SER A 50 3.32 -5.97 9.34
C SER A 50 1.87 -5.62 9.05
N ARG A 51 1.67 -4.51 8.32
CA ARG A 51 0.33 -4.05 7.91
C ARG A 51 -0.19 -4.91 6.75
N TRP A 52 -1.50 -5.01 6.64
CA TRP A 52 -2.16 -5.61 5.50
C TRP A 52 -2.62 -4.55 4.51
N SER A 53 -2.40 -4.78 3.22
CA SER A 53 -3.09 -4.06 2.16
C SER A 53 -4.39 -4.80 1.83
N ARG A 54 -5.42 -4.11 1.36
CA ARG A 54 -6.66 -4.75 0.90
C ARG A 54 -6.36 -5.79 -0.19
N ILE A 55 -5.47 -5.48 -1.12
CA ILE A 55 -5.07 -6.41 -2.19
C ILE A 55 -4.51 -7.72 -1.62
N ASN A 56 -3.64 -7.64 -0.61
CA ASN A 56 -3.06 -8.84 0.00
C ASN A 56 -4.08 -9.58 0.87
N ARG A 57 -5.00 -8.85 1.52
CA ARG A 57 -6.11 -9.44 2.26
C ARG A 57 -7.02 -10.23 1.33
N ASP A 58 -7.48 -9.61 0.25
CA ASP A 58 -8.37 -10.24 -0.73
C ASP A 58 -7.73 -11.48 -1.37
N LYS A 59 -6.41 -11.41 -1.67
CA LYS A 59 -5.65 -12.59 -2.14
C LYS A 59 -5.56 -13.69 -1.07
N ALA A 60 -5.36 -13.35 0.18
CA ALA A 60 -5.31 -14.33 1.27
C ALA A 60 -6.69 -15.01 1.45
N GLU A 61 -7.78 -14.25 1.38
CA GLU A 61 -9.16 -14.80 1.39
C GLU A 61 -9.38 -15.79 0.23
N GLN A 62 -8.94 -15.44 -0.98
CA GLN A 62 -9.00 -16.33 -2.15
C GLN A 62 -8.17 -17.61 -1.94
N LEU A 63 -6.96 -17.50 -1.39
CA LEU A 63 -6.10 -18.66 -1.10
C LEU A 63 -6.71 -19.58 -0.02
N ILE A 64 -7.36 -19.02 0.99
CA ILE A 64 -8.10 -19.77 2.02
C ILE A 64 -9.28 -20.50 1.36
N ALA A 65 -10.11 -19.81 0.61
CA ALA A 65 -11.28 -20.39 -0.05
C ALA A 65 -10.89 -21.51 -1.04
N ALA A 66 -9.73 -21.39 -1.69
CA ALA A 66 -9.19 -22.40 -2.60
C ALA A 66 -8.43 -23.55 -1.89
N GLY A 67 -8.33 -23.56 -0.56
CA GLY A 67 -7.56 -24.58 0.20
C GLY A 67 -6.04 -24.50 -0.05
N ARG A 68 -5.54 -23.39 -0.57
CA ARG A 68 -4.13 -23.18 -0.93
C ARG A 68 -3.32 -22.48 0.17
N MET A 69 -3.98 -21.97 1.21
CA MET A 69 -3.30 -21.36 2.35
C MET A 69 -2.63 -22.45 3.21
N ARG A 70 -1.39 -22.21 3.59
CA ARG A 70 -0.61 -23.10 4.45
C ARG A 70 -0.76 -22.72 5.93
N PRO A 71 -0.48 -23.63 6.88
CA PRO A 71 -0.64 -23.36 8.31
C PRO A 71 0.06 -22.06 8.79
N PRO A 72 1.31 -21.73 8.39
CA PRO A 72 1.92 -20.46 8.80
C PRO A 72 1.17 -19.24 8.27
N GLY A 73 0.59 -19.32 7.07
CA GLY A 73 -0.22 -18.25 6.47
C GLY A 73 -1.53 -18.05 7.23
N LEU A 74 -2.22 -19.14 7.60
CA LEU A 74 -3.42 -19.07 8.42
C LEU A 74 -3.14 -18.42 9.77
N THR A 75 -2.06 -18.81 10.45
CA THR A 75 -1.66 -18.20 11.72
C THR A 75 -1.48 -16.67 11.61
N GLU A 76 -0.88 -16.16 10.52
CA GLU A 76 -0.71 -14.72 10.33
C GLU A 76 -2.03 -14.00 10.01
N VAL A 77 -2.97 -14.66 9.32
CA VAL A 77 -4.32 -14.12 9.10
C VAL A 77 -5.08 -14.05 10.42
N GLU A 78 -5.13 -15.13 11.19
CA GLU A 78 -5.79 -15.21 12.50
C GLU A 78 -5.24 -14.16 13.48
N ARG A 79 -3.90 -14.00 13.54
CA ARG A 79 -3.26 -12.97 14.34
C ARG A 79 -3.70 -11.56 13.91
N ALA A 80 -3.72 -11.30 12.61
CA ALA A 80 -4.12 -10.00 12.09
C ALA A 80 -5.61 -9.69 12.33
N GLN A 81 -6.47 -10.71 12.32
CA GLN A 81 -7.89 -10.58 12.70
C GLN A 81 -8.05 -10.30 14.18
N ALA A 82 -7.31 -11.01 15.04
CA ALA A 82 -7.37 -10.85 16.48
C ALA A 82 -6.90 -9.47 16.96
N ASP A 83 -5.90 -8.87 16.31
CA ASP A 83 -5.34 -7.56 16.69
C ASP A 83 -5.88 -6.37 15.86
N GLY A 84 -6.85 -6.61 14.98
CA GLY A 84 -7.53 -5.58 14.18
C GLY A 84 -6.77 -5.09 12.95
N ARG A 85 -5.55 -5.59 12.68
CA ARG A 85 -4.79 -5.21 11.46
C ARG A 85 -5.46 -5.66 10.17
N TRP A 86 -6.29 -6.71 10.24
CA TRP A 86 -7.05 -7.20 9.10
C TRP A 86 -8.11 -6.21 8.65
N ASP A 87 -8.90 -5.67 9.59
CA ASP A 87 -9.94 -4.69 9.31
C ASP A 87 -9.37 -3.33 8.95
N ALA A 88 -8.22 -3.00 9.54
CA ALA A 88 -7.45 -1.79 9.24
C ALA A 88 -6.62 -1.89 7.94
N ALA A 89 -6.89 -2.88 7.07
CA ALA A 89 -6.17 -3.06 5.81
C ALA A 89 -6.28 -1.81 4.92
N TYR A 90 -5.12 -1.27 4.52
CA TYR A 90 -5.05 -0.04 3.74
C TYR A 90 -5.32 -0.26 2.26
N GLU A 91 -5.90 0.74 1.61
CA GLU A 91 -6.13 0.75 0.17
C GLU A 91 -4.83 0.97 -0.60
N GLY A 92 -4.70 0.32 -1.75
CA GLY A 92 -3.61 0.57 -2.68
C GLY A 92 -3.77 1.89 -3.44
N GLN A 93 -2.72 2.32 -4.12
CA GLN A 93 -2.69 3.59 -4.86
C GLN A 93 -3.83 3.76 -5.88
N ARG A 94 -4.29 2.66 -6.50
CA ARG A 94 -5.35 2.70 -7.52
C ARG A 94 -6.75 2.87 -6.94
N THR A 95 -6.96 2.44 -5.70
CA THR A 95 -8.28 2.37 -5.06
C THR A 95 -8.43 3.33 -3.90
N ALA A 96 -7.34 4.00 -3.51
CA ALA A 96 -7.34 4.92 -2.40
C ALA A 96 -8.30 6.10 -2.66
N ARG A 97 -9.28 6.24 -1.77
CA ARG A 97 -10.24 7.34 -1.80
C ARG A 97 -9.69 8.54 -1.03
N ILE A 98 -10.05 9.73 -1.50
CA ILE A 98 -9.73 10.96 -0.79
C ILE A 98 -10.53 10.95 0.52
N PRO A 99 -9.88 11.08 1.69
CA PRO A 99 -10.59 11.14 2.97
C PRO A 99 -11.50 12.36 3.05
N ASN A 100 -12.63 12.24 3.76
CA ASN A 100 -13.65 13.29 3.83
C ASN A 100 -13.12 14.63 4.39
N ASP A 101 -12.19 14.60 5.33
CA ASP A 101 -11.58 15.81 5.88
C ASP A 101 -10.66 16.52 4.87
N LEU A 102 -9.87 15.74 4.10
CA LEU A 102 -9.09 16.28 2.99
C LEU A 102 -10.01 16.83 1.89
N GLN A 103 -11.06 16.09 1.53
CA GLN A 103 -12.01 16.56 0.51
C GLN A 103 -12.64 17.89 0.90
N ARG A 104 -13.19 18.00 2.12
CA ARG A 104 -13.77 19.27 2.60
C ARG A 104 -12.76 20.41 2.63
N ALA A 105 -11.51 20.11 2.99
CA ALA A 105 -10.47 21.13 3.01
C ALA A 105 -10.10 21.61 1.59
N LEU A 106 -10.07 20.72 0.61
CA LEU A 106 -9.85 21.07 -0.79
C LEU A 106 -11.05 21.83 -1.38
N ASP A 107 -12.28 21.46 -1.04
CA ASP A 107 -13.49 22.16 -1.47
C ASP A 107 -13.53 23.62 -0.98
N ALA A 108 -12.91 23.87 0.19
CA ALA A 108 -12.81 25.22 0.77
C ALA A 108 -11.59 26.02 0.28
N ASP A 109 -10.71 25.44 -0.54
CA ASP A 109 -9.44 26.04 -0.96
C ASP A 109 -9.13 25.73 -2.44
N VAL A 110 -9.55 26.65 -3.30
CA VAL A 110 -9.41 26.50 -4.77
C VAL A 110 -7.95 26.32 -5.21
N ALA A 111 -7.01 27.02 -4.57
CA ALA A 111 -5.59 26.92 -4.92
C ALA A 111 -5.02 25.55 -4.53
N ALA A 112 -5.31 25.07 -3.32
CA ALA A 112 -4.89 23.75 -2.86
C ALA A 112 -5.57 22.63 -3.69
N ALA A 113 -6.85 22.79 -4.07
CA ALA A 113 -7.57 21.82 -4.90
C ALA A 113 -6.94 21.70 -6.29
N ALA A 114 -6.66 22.81 -6.95
CA ALA A 114 -6.00 22.82 -8.25
C ALA A 114 -4.60 22.18 -8.18
N ALA A 115 -3.82 22.52 -7.16
CA ALA A 115 -2.50 21.94 -6.96
C ALA A 115 -2.59 20.41 -6.70
N PHE A 116 -3.53 19.95 -5.87
CA PHE A 116 -3.76 18.53 -5.61
C PHE A 116 -4.17 17.74 -6.85
N ALA A 117 -5.04 18.31 -7.70
CA ALA A 117 -5.47 17.70 -8.96
C ALA A 117 -4.31 17.52 -9.95
N ASN A 118 -3.35 18.45 -9.96
CA ASN A 118 -2.17 18.42 -10.81
C ASN A 118 -1.03 17.51 -10.28
N LEU A 119 -1.12 17.00 -9.06
CA LEU A 119 -0.17 16.02 -8.55
C LEU A 119 -0.25 14.71 -9.34
N ASP A 120 0.89 14.03 -9.49
CA ASP A 120 0.92 12.66 -9.96
C ASP A 120 0.25 11.68 -8.98
N ALA A 121 -0.01 10.47 -9.43
CA ALA A 121 -0.69 9.45 -8.63
C ALA A 121 0.11 9.06 -7.37
N ARG A 122 1.45 9.10 -7.41
CA ARG A 122 2.33 8.80 -6.28
C ARG A 122 2.21 9.86 -5.19
N ASN A 123 2.25 11.11 -5.55
CA ASN A 123 2.13 12.24 -4.61
C ASN A 123 0.75 12.30 -3.98
N ARG A 124 -0.34 12.19 -4.78
CA ARG A 124 -1.71 12.12 -4.26
C ARG A 124 -1.88 10.98 -3.27
N TYR A 125 -1.42 9.77 -3.63
CA TYR A 125 -1.50 8.61 -2.76
C TYR A 125 -0.71 8.80 -1.47
N SER A 126 0.48 9.39 -1.54
CA SER A 126 1.32 9.64 -0.35
C SER A 126 0.65 10.57 0.65
N ILE A 127 -0.06 11.60 0.20
CA ILE A 127 -0.85 12.48 1.07
C ILE A 127 -1.99 11.70 1.72
N ILE A 128 -2.80 10.98 0.92
CA ILE A 128 -3.93 10.18 1.38
C ILE A 128 -3.46 9.15 2.42
N TRP A 129 -2.40 8.40 2.09
CA TRP A 129 -1.87 7.35 2.95
C TRP A 129 -1.39 7.91 4.29
N ARG A 130 -0.64 9.00 4.28
CA ARG A 130 -0.12 9.63 5.50
C ARG A 130 -1.22 10.22 6.39
N LEU A 131 -2.31 10.73 5.80
CA LEU A 131 -3.48 11.15 6.56
C LEU A 131 -4.17 9.95 7.20
N ASN A 132 -4.40 8.87 6.46
CA ASN A 132 -5.04 7.65 6.96
C ASN A 132 -4.17 6.90 7.99
N ASP A 133 -2.85 7.05 7.92
CA ASP A 133 -1.90 6.49 8.89
C ASP A 133 -1.89 7.20 10.25
N ALA A 134 -2.39 8.43 10.31
CA ALA A 134 -2.43 9.20 11.55
C ALA A 134 -3.45 8.62 12.54
N LYS A 135 -2.95 8.00 13.61
CA LYS A 135 -3.79 7.37 14.65
C LYS A 135 -4.40 8.40 15.62
N ARG A 136 -3.73 9.55 15.84
CA ARG A 136 -4.19 10.59 16.75
C ARG A 136 -4.82 11.73 15.97
N PRO A 137 -6.01 12.24 16.39
CA PRO A 137 -6.68 13.35 15.71
C PRO A 137 -5.80 14.59 15.54
N GLU A 138 -4.99 14.94 16.54
CA GLU A 138 -4.11 16.12 16.51
C GLU A 138 -3.00 15.93 15.47
N THR A 139 -2.45 14.72 15.34
CA THR A 139 -1.44 14.39 14.31
C THR A 139 -2.05 14.48 12.93
N ARG A 140 -3.30 13.99 12.76
CA ARG A 140 -4.02 14.06 11.50
C ARG A 140 -4.30 15.50 11.09
N ALA A 141 -4.82 16.32 12.01
CA ALA A 141 -5.09 17.74 11.76
C ALA A 141 -3.83 18.51 11.38
N ARG A 142 -2.73 18.30 12.10
CA ARG A 142 -1.43 18.91 11.78
C ARG A 142 -0.93 18.51 10.40
N ARG A 143 -1.01 17.21 10.04
CA ARG A 143 -0.60 16.73 8.71
C ARG A 143 -1.47 17.36 7.62
N LEU A 144 -2.78 17.44 7.82
CA LEU A 144 -3.70 18.07 6.87
C LEU A 144 -3.34 19.52 6.64
N ALA A 145 -3.14 20.31 7.69
CA ALA A 145 -2.73 21.71 7.59
C ALA A 145 -1.39 21.86 6.84
N THR A 146 -0.40 21.01 7.16
CA THR A 146 0.91 21.00 6.49
C THR A 146 0.79 20.71 4.99
N TYR A 147 -0.07 19.77 4.59
CA TYR A 147 -0.23 19.42 3.18
C TYR A 147 -1.00 20.49 2.41
N LEU A 148 -2.01 21.13 3.01
CA LEU A 148 -2.69 22.26 2.37
C LEU A 148 -1.75 23.43 2.13
N ASP A 149 -0.90 23.75 3.12
CA ASP A 149 0.10 24.82 2.99
C ASP A 149 1.15 24.48 1.91
N MET A 150 1.62 23.23 1.87
CA MET A 150 2.50 22.75 0.81
C MET A 150 1.86 22.87 -0.58
N LEU A 151 0.59 22.47 -0.72
CA LEU A 151 -0.16 22.55 -1.99
C LEU A 151 -0.35 23.99 -2.46
N ARG A 152 -0.69 24.92 -1.57
CA ARG A 152 -0.81 26.36 -1.89
C ARG A 152 0.48 26.94 -2.46
N ARG A 153 1.63 26.43 -2.04
CA ARG A 153 2.96 26.85 -2.54
C ARG A 153 3.39 26.06 -3.79
N GLY A 154 2.54 25.23 -4.36
CA GLY A 154 2.88 24.38 -5.50
C GLY A 154 3.86 23.25 -5.19
N GLY A 155 4.03 22.92 -3.90
CA GLY A 155 4.95 21.87 -3.45
C GLY A 155 4.38 20.46 -3.63
N ARG A 156 5.28 19.47 -3.53
CA ARG A 156 4.97 18.04 -3.59
C ARG A 156 5.86 17.25 -2.62
N LEU A 157 5.45 16.02 -2.29
CA LEU A 157 6.18 15.16 -1.34
C LEU A 157 7.36 14.41 -1.98
N HIS A 158 7.27 14.15 -3.28
CA HIS A 158 8.27 13.40 -4.06
C HIS A 158 8.55 14.15 -5.36
N GLU A 159 9.76 14.18 -5.77
CA GLU A 159 10.22 14.67 -7.08
C GLU A 159 10.01 13.62 -8.17
#